data_8baa0408c487483868b2a4a121a640db
#
_entry.id   8baa0408c487483868b2a4a121a640db
#
_cell.length_a   1.000
_cell.length_b   1.000
_cell.length_c   1.000
_cell.angle_alpha   90.00
_cell.angle_beta   90.00
_cell.angle_gamma   90.00
#
_symmetry.space_group_name_H-M   'P 1'
#
loop_
_entity.id
_entity.type
_entity.pdbx_description
1 polymer ?
#
loop_
_entity_poly.entity_id
_entity_poly.type
_entity_poly.pdbx_seq_one_letter_code
_entity_poly.pdbx_strand_id
1 'polypeptide(L)'
;APSRFLDGKRWVQLVAVLLAVRVLWVLLAMPAFEGTSTTADSDGIVTETTTYATVAESAGLLFALILAAIPVSLTVVPFVIRGASRQTATVVCTLLLAGIAVLTGFSVGGFFVLPLVASVCACVVPPSGLDPRRVLGGLLLGVGVVASWLAWNNRQGPGEVCTGSAQTMLSCGEQWDPVPFVIAAAVAVVLAVVLEAWTRRRPLWRRAAES
;
A
#
# COMPACT_ATOMS: atom_id res chain seq x y z
N ALA A 1 2.74 38.39 -6.72
CA ALA A 1 2.75 37.36 -5.69
C ALA A 1 2.86 36.02 -6.40
N PRO A 2 3.91 35.19 -6.15
CA PRO A 2 3.94 33.86 -6.75
C PRO A 2 2.76 33.08 -6.18
N SER A 3 1.92 32.58 -7.07
CA SER A 3 0.83 31.68 -6.73
C SER A 3 1.42 30.52 -5.92
N ARG A 4 0.97 30.39 -4.67
CA ARG A 4 1.37 29.29 -3.77
C ARG A 4 0.70 27.98 -4.24
N PHE A 5 0.95 27.59 -5.48
CA PHE A 5 0.63 26.25 -5.92
C PHE A 5 1.49 25.30 -5.10
N LEU A 6 0.86 24.30 -4.51
CA LEU A 6 1.54 23.23 -3.80
C LEU A 6 2.58 22.64 -4.74
N ASP A 7 3.83 22.53 -4.28
CA ASP A 7 4.88 21.81 -5.01
C ASP A 7 4.36 20.43 -5.42
N GLY A 8 4.76 19.91 -6.58
CA GLY A 8 4.31 18.61 -7.07
C GLY A 8 4.45 17.49 -6.05
N LYS A 9 5.52 17.54 -5.25
CA LYS A 9 5.74 16.62 -4.13
C LYS A 9 4.65 16.74 -3.04
N ARG A 10 4.17 17.94 -2.74
CA ARG A 10 3.09 18.15 -1.77
C ARG A 10 1.76 17.62 -2.28
N TRP A 11 1.51 17.73 -3.58
CA TRP A 11 0.32 17.11 -4.18
C TRP A 11 0.32 15.60 -3.99
N VAL A 12 1.44 14.93 -4.30
CA VAL A 12 1.54 13.48 -4.12
C VAL A 12 1.43 13.09 -2.65
N GLN A 13 2.03 13.87 -1.74
CA GLN A 13 1.88 13.65 -0.30
C GLN A 13 0.44 13.88 0.17
N LEU A 14 -0.27 14.86 -0.36
CA LEU A 14 -1.69 15.07 -0.05
C LEU A 14 -2.52 13.86 -0.49
N VAL A 15 -2.25 13.32 -1.67
CA VAL A 15 -2.91 12.08 -2.14
C VAL A 15 -2.62 10.92 -1.18
N ALA A 16 -1.37 10.77 -0.71
CA ALA A 16 -1.03 9.74 0.26
C ALA A 16 -1.80 9.89 1.58
N VAL A 17 -1.97 11.12 2.07
CA VAL A 17 -2.78 11.42 3.28
C VAL A 17 -4.25 11.08 3.02
N LEU A 18 -4.82 11.47 1.89
CA LEU A 18 -6.23 11.17 1.56
C LEU A 18 -6.48 9.66 1.46
N LEU A 19 -5.53 8.92 0.86
CA LEU A 19 -5.59 7.45 0.80
C LEU A 19 -5.47 6.82 2.18
N ALA A 20 -4.63 7.37 3.06
CA ALA A 20 -4.52 6.90 4.44
C ALA A 20 -5.80 7.18 5.25
N VAL A 21 -6.43 8.34 5.05
CA VAL A 21 -7.74 8.65 5.67
C VAL A 21 -8.83 7.72 5.13
N ARG A 22 -8.78 7.33 3.84
CA ARG A 22 -9.68 6.32 3.29
C ARG A 22 -9.55 4.97 3.99
N VAL A 23 -8.33 4.59 4.41
CA VAL A 23 -8.13 3.36 5.19
C VAL A 23 -8.96 3.38 6.47
N LEU A 24 -8.99 4.52 7.19
CA LEU A 24 -9.83 4.68 8.37
C LEU A 24 -11.31 4.38 8.06
N TRP A 25 -11.82 4.96 6.97
CA TRP A 25 -13.21 4.72 6.57
C TRP A 25 -13.47 3.26 6.22
N VAL A 26 -12.54 2.61 5.50
CA VAL A 26 -12.65 1.18 5.13
C VAL A 26 -12.68 0.29 6.38
N LEU A 27 -11.77 0.53 7.34
CA LEU A 27 -11.69 -0.26 8.58
C LEU A 27 -12.94 -0.12 9.47
N LEU A 28 -13.62 1.04 9.41
CA LEU A 28 -14.79 1.32 10.23
C LEU A 28 -16.11 0.95 9.56
N ALA A 29 -16.21 1.08 8.24
CA ALA A 29 -17.48 1.05 7.52
C ALA A 29 -17.61 -0.09 6.49
N MET A 30 -16.49 -0.68 6.05
CA MET A 30 -16.55 -1.77 5.07
C MET A 30 -16.43 -3.13 5.76
N PRO A 31 -17.26 -4.12 5.37
CA PRO A 31 -17.09 -5.49 5.82
C PRO A 31 -15.74 -6.03 5.32
N ALA A 32 -14.88 -6.39 6.25
CA ALA A 32 -13.54 -6.90 5.98
C ALA A 32 -13.41 -8.39 6.29
N PHE A 33 -14.35 -8.94 7.01
CA PHE A 33 -14.39 -10.33 7.39
C PHE A 33 -15.70 -10.95 6.96
N GLU A 34 -15.61 -12.13 6.39
CA GLU A 34 -16.73 -13.01 6.07
C GLU A 34 -16.64 -14.23 6.97
N GLY A 35 -17.65 -14.44 7.78
CA GLY A 35 -17.77 -15.61 8.63
C GLY A 35 -18.93 -16.47 8.14
N THR A 36 -18.67 -17.72 7.81
CA THR A 36 -19.70 -18.72 7.52
C THR A 36 -19.91 -19.59 8.75
N SER A 37 -21.15 -19.61 9.27
CA SER A 37 -21.56 -20.55 10.31
C SER A 37 -22.54 -21.55 9.72
N THR A 38 -22.23 -22.84 9.86
CA THR A 38 -23.11 -23.93 9.49
C THR A 38 -23.78 -24.44 10.75
N THR A 39 -25.10 -24.33 10.81
CA THR A 39 -25.92 -24.96 11.86
C THR A 39 -26.71 -26.12 11.24
N ALA A 40 -26.55 -27.31 11.80
CA ALA A 40 -27.40 -28.45 11.46
C ALA A 40 -28.56 -28.52 12.49
N ASP A 41 -29.80 -28.48 11.98
CA ASP A 41 -30.98 -28.68 12.82
C ASP A 41 -31.21 -30.17 13.11
N SER A 42 -32.02 -30.49 14.10
CA SER A 42 -32.35 -31.86 14.49
C SER A 42 -32.92 -32.73 13.35
N ASP A 43 -33.44 -32.07 12.32
CA ASP A 43 -33.99 -32.72 11.11
C ASP A 43 -32.97 -32.94 10.00
N GLY A 44 -31.68 -32.68 10.29
CA GLY A 44 -30.56 -32.84 9.34
C GLY A 44 -30.48 -31.74 8.27
N ILE A 45 -31.27 -30.68 8.40
CA ILE A 45 -31.20 -29.52 7.51
C ILE A 45 -29.99 -28.68 7.90
N VAL A 46 -29.03 -28.58 6.98
CA VAL A 46 -27.81 -27.72 7.14
C VAL A 46 -28.15 -26.32 6.65
N THR A 47 -28.19 -25.37 7.57
CA THR A 47 -28.35 -23.95 7.24
C THR A 47 -26.99 -23.26 7.32
N GLU A 48 -26.55 -22.71 6.21
CA GLU A 48 -25.33 -21.91 6.12
C GLU A 48 -25.70 -20.44 6.24
N THR A 49 -25.16 -19.76 7.25
CA THR A 49 -25.39 -18.33 7.47
C THR A 49 -24.04 -17.60 7.29
N THR A 50 -23.99 -16.74 6.29
CA THR A 50 -22.83 -15.87 6.06
C THR A 50 -23.03 -14.55 6.81
N THR A 51 -22.11 -14.22 7.70
CA THR A 51 -22.08 -12.96 8.44
C THR A 51 -20.91 -12.12 7.98
N TYR A 52 -21.17 -10.85 7.70
CA TYR A 52 -20.14 -9.88 7.35
C TYR A 52 -19.89 -8.96 8.53
N ALA A 53 -18.61 -8.77 8.88
CA ALA A 53 -18.22 -7.87 9.98
C ALA A 53 -17.13 -6.90 9.54
N THR A 54 -17.19 -5.67 10.05
CA THR A 54 -16.11 -4.69 9.91
C THR A 54 -14.96 -5.03 10.85
N VAL A 55 -13.78 -4.43 10.64
CA VAL A 55 -12.66 -4.58 11.58
C VAL A 55 -13.03 -4.03 12.96
N ALA A 56 -13.82 -2.95 13.01
CA ALA A 56 -14.25 -2.35 14.26
C ALA A 56 -15.21 -3.25 15.05
N GLU A 57 -16.07 -4.02 14.38
CA GLU A 57 -16.99 -4.97 15.01
C GLU A 57 -16.27 -6.23 15.48
N SER A 58 -15.34 -6.76 14.68
CA SER A 58 -14.66 -8.02 14.98
C SER A 58 -13.52 -7.88 15.99
N ALA A 59 -12.70 -6.82 15.89
CA ALA A 59 -11.51 -6.60 16.72
C ALA A 59 -11.66 -5.44 17.73
N GLY A 60 -12.76 -4.71 17.67
CA GLY A 60 -13.06 -3.57 18.52
C GLY A 60 -12.65 -2.22 17.91
N LEU A 61 -13.47 -1.21 18.21
CA LEU A 61 -13.31 0.15 17.68
C LEU A 61 -11.93 0.76 18.02
N LEU A 62 -11.44 0.57 19.24
CA LEU A 62 -10.14 1.11 19.66
C LEU A 62 -9.00 0.54 18.84
N PHE A 63 -9.01 -0.76 18.57
CA PHE A 63 -8.02 -1.43 17.72
C PHE A 63 -8.07 -0.89 16.29
N ALA A 64 -9.26 -0.77 15.70
CA ALA A 64 -9.43 -0.22 14.36
C ALA A 64 -8.90 1.21 14.25
N LEU A 65 -9.15 2.06 15.27
CA LEU A 65 -8.66 3.43 15.32
C LEU A 65 -7.12 3.49 15.44
N ILE A 66 -6.51 2.67 16.31
CA ILE A 66 -5.05 2.58 16.43
C ILE A 66 -4.44 2.14 15.10
N LEU A 67 -5.00 1.11 14.48
CA LEU A 67 -4.53 0.57 13.21
C LEU A 67 -4.61 1.60 12.08
N ALA A 68 -5.69 2.39 12.03
CA ALA A 68 -5.86 3.46 11.04
C ALA A 68 -4.98 4.70 11.34
N ALA A 69 -4.66 4.97 12.60
CA ALA A 69 -3.81 6.10 12.98
C ALA A 69 -2.37 5.94 12.45
N ILE A 70 -1.91 4.70 12.27
CA ILE A 70 -0.56 4.42 11.79
C ILE A 70 -0.32 4.98 10.36
N PRO A 71 -1.05 4.60 9.31
CA PRO A 71 -0.82 5.13 7.97
C PRO A 71 -1.11 6.63 7.89
N VAL A 72 -2.09 7.13 8.66
CA VAL A 72 -2.40 8.56 8.71
C VAL A 72 -1.22 9.34 9.28
N SER A 73 -0.69 8.95 10.44
CA SER A 73 0.45 9.64 11.05
C SER A 73 1.70 9.58 10.18
N LEU A 74 2.03 8.41 9.62
CA LEU A 74 3.20 8.23 8.76
C LEU A 74 3.12 9.02 7.44
N THR A 75 1.92 9.30 6.93
CA THR A 75 1.75 10.15 5.73
C THR A 75 1.65 11.64 6.07
N VAL A 76 1.09 12.03 7.22
CA VAL A 76 0.94 13.42 7.66
C VAL A 76 2.29 14.01 8.10
N VAL A 77 3.13 13.25 8.82
CA VAL A 77 4.42 13.72 9.32
C VAL A 77 5.28 14.34 8.21
N PRO A 78 5.56 13.67 7.06
CA PRO A 78 6.34 14.28 5.98
C PRO A 78 5.62 15.45 5.30
N PHE A 79 4.28 15.50 5.34
CA PHE A 79 3.50 16.60 4.78
C PHE A 79 3.67 17.89 5.59
N VAL A 80 3.72 17.77 6.92
CA VAL A 80 3.85 18.90 7.85
C VAL A 80 5.29 19.41 7.94
N ILE A 81 6.28 18.53 7.88
CA ILE A 81 7.70 18.88 7.96
C ILE A 81 8.10 19.76 6.78
N ARG A 82 8.90 20.80 7.05
CA ARG A 82 9.43 21.74 6.05
C ARG A 82 10.95 21.67 5.98
N GLY A 83 11.51 22.13 4.85
CA GLY A 83 12.97 22.23 4.68
C GLY A 83 13.64 20.90 4.27
N ALA A 84 14.94 20.79 4.50
CA ALA A 84 15.77 19.66 4.06
C ALA A 84 15.39 18.33 4.73
N SER A 85 14.94 18.38 5.98
CA SER A 85 14.51 17.19 6.74
C SER A 85 13.27 16.50 6.18
N ARG A 86 12.48 17.17 5.33
CA ARG A 86 11.28 16.63 4.71
C ARG A 86 11.58 15.39 3.84
N GLN A 87 12.68 15.41 3.07
CA GLN A 87 13.04 14.26 2.23
C GLN A 87 13.37 13.04 3.10
N THR A 88 14.17 13.23 4.12
CA THR A 88 14.52 12.17 5.07
C THR A 88 13.28 11.64 5.77
N ALA A 89 12.41 12.52 6.27
CA ALA A 89 11.14 12.11 6.89
C ALA A 89 10.25 11.31 5.91
N THR A 90 10.15 11.74 4.64
CA THR A 90 9.39 11.00 3.62
C THR A 90 9.92 9.58 3.46
N VAL A 91 11.24 9.42 3.31
CA VAL A 91 11.86 8.09 3.13
C VAL A 91 11.66 7.22 4.37
N VAL A 92 11.95 7.74 5.57
CA VAL A 92 11.81 6.99 6.82
C VAL A 92 10.35 6.55 7.04
N CYS A 93 9.38 7.46 6.89
CA CYS A 93 7.97 7.13 7.06
C CYS A 93 7.48 6.13 6.00
N THR A 94 7.98 6.21 4.76
CA THR A 94 7.65 5.25 3.71
C THR A 94 8.21 3.86 4.04
N LEU A 95 9.45 3.76 4.53
CA LEU A 95 10.03 2.50 4.95
C LEU A 95 9.31 1.88 6.14
N LEU A 96 8.91 2.69 7.13
CA LEU A 96 8.10 2.22 8.26
C LEU A 96 6.73 1.72 7.79
N LEU A 97 6.07 2.46 6.89
CA LEU A 97 4.78 2.05 6.34
C LEU A 97 4.91 0.74 5.53
N ALA A 98 6.00 0.59 4.76
CA ALA A 98 6.29 -0.65 4.05
C ALA A 98 6.50 -1.83 5.00
N GLY A 99 7.30 -1.65 6.06
CA GLY A 99 7.53 -2.66 7.08
C GLY A 99 6.22 -3.11 7.74
N ILE A 100 5.35 -2.17 8.11
CA ILE A 100 4.05 -2.47 8.71
C ILE A 100 3.15 -3.20 7.71
N ALA A 101 3.07 -2.74 6.45
CA ALA A 101 2.28 -3.40 5.41
C ALA A 101 2.72 -4.86 5.20
N VAL A 102 4.02 -5.14 5.22
CA VAL A 102 4.55 -6.51 5.12
C VAL A 102 4.21 -7.33 6.36
N LEU A 103 4.43 -6.79 7.56
CA LEU A 103 4.16 -7.50 8.82
C LEU A 103 2.67 -7.83 9.01
N THR A 104 1.79 -6.93 8.56
CA THR A 104 0.33 -7.10 8.66
C THR A 104 -0.30 -7.69 7.41
N GLY A 105 0.51 -8.09 6.42
CA GLY A 105 0.08 -8.51 5.07
C GLY A 105 -0.94 -9.65 5.05
N PHE A 106 -0.91 -10.52 6.06
CA PHE A 106 -1.83 -11.66 6.19
C PHE A 106 -3.24 -11.30 6.68
N SER A 107 -3.45 -10.08 7.19
CA SER A 107 -4.77 -9.69 7.73
C SER A 107 -5.23 -8.36 7.13
N VAL A 108 -4.57 -7.27 7.52
CA VAL A 108 -5.01 -5.90 7.17
C VAL A 108 -4.00 -5.13 6.30
N GLY A 109 -2.86 -5.75 5.98
CA GLY A 109 -1.77 -5.10 5.21
C GLY A 109 -2.20 -4.61 3.84
N GLY A 110 -3.19 -5.24 3.21
CA GLY A 110 -3.76 -4.82 1.94
C GLY A 110 -4.30 -3.39 1.95
N PHE A 111 -4.83 -2.93 3.07
CA PHE A 111 -5.35 -1.57 3.21
C PHE A 111 -4.24 -0.51 3.18
N PHE A 112 -2.99 -0.87 3.53
CA PHE A 112 -1.84 0.05 3.54
C PHE A 112 -1.16 0.19 2.18
N VAL A 113 -1.47 -0.67 1.22
CA VAL A 113 -0.80 -0.70 -0.09
C VAL A 113 -0.96 0.61 -0.85
N LEU A 114 -2.17 1.16 -0.92
CA LEU A 114 -2.42 2.41 -1.65
C LEU A 114 -1.70 3.63 -1.04
N PRO A 115 -1.78 3.90 0.29
CA PRO A 115 -0.97 4.94 0.92
C PRO A 115 0.54 4.72 0.74
N LEU A 116 1.00 3.46 0.77
CA LEU A 116 2.39 3.11 0.55
C LEU A 116 2.85 3.46 -0.87
N VAL A 117 2.09 3.08 -1.89
CA VAL A 117 2.39 3.43 -3.30
C VAL A 117 2.51 4.94 -3.47
N ALA A 118 1.54 5.70 -2.95
CA ALA A 118 1.58 7.16 -3.02
C ALA A 118 2.80 7.75 -2.26
N SER A 119 3.19 7.16 -1.13
CA SER A 119 4.37 7.58 -0.36
C SER A 119 5.67 7.28 -1.11
N VAL A 120 5.77 6.12 -1.78
CA VAL A 120 6.90 5.77 -2.66
C VAL A 120 7.01 6.77 -3.81
N CYS A 121 5.88 7.10 -4.47
CA CYS A 121 5.85 8.15 -5.49
C CYS A 121 6.37 9.49 -4.94
N ALA A 122 5.98 9.87 -3.71
CA ALA A 122 6.43 11.10 -3.07
C ALA A 122 7.94 11.11 -2.77
N CYS A 123 8.59 9.94 -2.59
CA CYS A 123 10.04 9.86 -2.43
C CYS A 123 10.80 10.25 -3.71
N VAL A 124 10.23 9.96 -4.87
CA VAL A 124 10.88 10.13 -6.18
C VAL A 124 10.59 11.50 -6.81
N VAL A 125 9.42 12.09 -6.52
CA VAL A 125 9.01 13.38 -7.07
C VAL A 125 9.83 14.52 -6.44
N PRO A 126 10.49 15.38 -7.26
CA PRO A 126 11.23 16.52 -6.74
C PRO A 126 10.30 17.62 -6.24
N PRO A 127 10.77 18.47 -5.31
CA PRO A 127 9.99 19.60 -4.79
C PRO A 127 9.74 20.69 -5.85
N SER A 128 10.56 20.76 -6.89
CA SER A 128 10.53 21.82 -7.92
C SER A 128 9.45 21.66 -8.99
N GLY A 129 8.69 20.57 -8.97
CA GLY A 129 7.60 20.34 -9.93
C GLY A 129 7.35 18.87 -10.24
N LEU A 130 6.27 18.62 -10.99
CA LEU A 130 5.92 17.30 -11.49
C LEU A 130 6.70 17.04 -12.80
N ASP A 131 7.83 16.33 -12.69
CA ASP A 131 8.45 15.73 -13.87
C ASP A 131 7.70 14.41 -14.18
N PRO A 132 7.00 14.32 -15.33
CA PRO A 132 6.20 13.13 -15.65
C PRO A 132 7.00 11.84 -15.66
N ARG A 133 8.30 11.90 -15.94
CA ARG A 133 9.19 10.72 -15.92
C ARG A 133 9.45 10.23 -14.50
N ARG A 134 9.65 11.14 -13.56
CA ARG A 134 9.84 10.80 -12.15
C ARG A 134 8.54 10.30 -11.52
N VAL A 135 7.41 10.88 -11.92
CA VAL A 135 6.10 10.35 -11.53
C VAL A 135 5.94 8.92 -12.05
N LEU A 136 6.27 8.68 -13.33
CA LEU A 136 6.21 7.35 -13.91
C LEU A 136 7.17 6.37 -13.20
N GLY A 137 8.40 6.79 -12.88
CA GLY A 137 9.34 6.00 -12.08
C GLY A 137 8.79 5.64 -10.70
N GLY A 138 8.14 6.60 -10.02
CA GLY A 138 7.46 6.37 -8.75
C GLY A 138 6.29 5.39 -8.86
N LEU A 139 5.49 5.51 -9.91
CA LEU A 139 4.39 4.57 -10.18
C LEU A 139 4.90 3.15 -10.45
N LEU A 140 5.95 3.01 -11.24
CA LEU A 140 6.58 1.71 -11.50
C LEU A 140 7.11 1.08 -10.20
N LEU A 141 7.79 1.85 -9.35
CA LEU A 141 8.21 1.36 -8.03
C LEU A 141 7.00 0.96 -7.18
N GLY A 142 5.94 1.74 -7.20
CA GLY A 142 4.69 1.42 -6.52
C GLY A 142 4.09 0.10 -7.02
N VAL A 143 4.03 -0.11 -8.33
CA VAL A 143 3.59 -1.39 -8.92
C VAL A 143 4.50 -2.54 -8.47
N GLY A 144 5.82 -2.31 -8.43
CA GLY A 144 6.77 -3.29 -7.92
C GLY A 144 6.50 -3.68 -6.46
N VAL A 145 6.18 -2.72 -5.61
CA VAL A 145 5.83 -2.97 -4.19
C VAL A 145 4.54 -3.79 -4.09
N VAL A 146 3.48 -3.42 -4.84
CA VAL A 146 2.21 -4.16 -4.85
C VAL A 146 2.41 -5.58 -5.35
N ALA A 147 3.12 -5.76 -6.46
CA ALA A 147 3.40 -7.07 -7.03
C ALA A 147 4.24 -7.95 -6.07
N SER A 148 5.24 -7.37 -5.39
CA SER A 148 6.02 -8.07 -4.37
C SER A 148 5.15 -8.52 -3.19
N TRP A 149 4.24 -7.66 -2.75
CA TRP A 149 3.28 -7.98 -1.70
C TRP A 149 2.34 -9.11 -2.12
N LEU A 150 1.80 -9.07 -3.35
CA LEU A 150 0.95 -10.15 -3.88
C LEU A 150 1.72 -11.47 -4.01
N ALA A 151 2.97 -11.43 -4.48
CA ALA A 151 3.84 -12.61 -4.53
C ALA A 151 4.07 -13.22 -3.15
N TRP A 152 4.31 -12.36 -2.14
CA TRP A 152 4.50 -12.81 -0.77
C TRP A 152 3.25 -13.45 -0.18
N ASN A 153 2.09 -12.85 -0.39
CA ASN A 153 0.82 -13.40 0.09
C ASN A 153 0.46 -14.73 -0.56
N ASN A 154 0.86 -14.92 -1.82
CA ASN A 154 0.60 -16.14 -2.59
C ASN A 154 1.79 -17.12 -2.62
N ARG A 155 2.79 -16.96 -1.72
CA ARG A 155 4.05 -17.75 -1.76
C ARG A 155 3.88 -19.25 -1.58
N GLN A 156 2.74 -19.72 -1.08
CA GLN A 156 2.46 -21.14 -0.92
C GLN A 156 2.04 -21.81 -2.22
N GLY A 157 1.88 -21.02 -3.29
CA GLY A 157 1.51 -21.50 -4.62
C GLY A 157 0.00 -21.54 -4.85
N PRO A 158 -0.42 -21.93 -6.07
CA PRO A 158 -1.83 -21.99 -6.40
C PRO A 158 -2.54 -23.09 -5.62
N GLY A 159 -3.72 -22.80 -5.12
CA GLY A 159 -4.57 -23.74 -4.39
C GLY A 159 -5.27 -23.11 -3.21
N GLU A 160 -6.08 -23.91 -2.54
CA GLU A 160 -6.80 -23.50 -1.35
C GLU A 160 -5.92 -23.73 -0.12
N VAL A 161 -5.63 -22.65 0.60
CA VAL A 161 -4.87 -22.70 1.85
C VAL A 161 -5.79 -22.38 2.99
N CYS A 162 -6.01 -23.38 3.84
CA CYS A 162 -6.81 -23.27 5.05
C CYS A 162 -5.91 -23.01 6.25
N THR A 163 -6.15 -21.94 6.98
CA THR A 163 -5.46 -21.62 8.24
C THR A 163 -6.46 -21.66 9.38
N GLY A 164 -6.11 -22.37 10.43
CA GLY A 164 -6.94 -22.57 11.62
C GLY A 164 -6.81 -23.96 12.18
N SER A 165 -7.36 -24.18 13.37
CA SER A 165 -7.51 -25.52 13.97
C SER A 165 -8.99 -25.91 13.97
N ALA A 166 -9.27 -27.20 14.12
CA ALA A 166 -10.65 -27.70 14.24
C ALA A 166 -11.45 -27.06 15.40
N GLN A 167 -10.78 -26.36 16.30
CA GLN A 167 -11.35 -25.63 17.44
C GLN A 167 -11.43 -24.11 17.21
N THR A 168 -10.76 -23.60 16.16
CA THR A 168 -10.83 -22.21 15.73
C THR A 168 -11.34 -22.18 14.30
N MET A 169 -12.12 -21.16 13.94
CA MET A 169 -12.65 -21.01 12.57
C MET A 169 -11.57 -21.30 11.53
N LEU A 170 -11.79 -22.28 10.67
CA LEU A 170 -11.00 -22.54 9.49
C LEU A 170 -11.27 -21.40 8.50
N SER A 171 -10.26 -20.57 8.26
CA SER A 171 -10.28 -19.59 7.16
C SER A 171 -9.57 -20.21 5.97
N CYS A 172 -10.30 -20.53 4.91
CA CYS A 172 -9.73 -21.01 3.66
C CYS A 172 -9.73 -19.87 2.64
N GLY A 173 -8.56 -19.64 2.01
CA GLY A 173 -8.40 -18.65 0.96
C GLY A 173 -7.76 -19.28 -0.27
N GLU A 174 -8.28 -18.93 -1.45
CA GLU A 174 -7.66 -19.31 -2.71
C GLU A 174 -6.38 -18.50 -2.92
N GLN A 175 -5.27 -19.18 -3.18
CA GLN A 175 -4.00 -18.56 -3.50
C GLN A 175 -3.70 -18.70 -5.00
N TRP A 176 -3.13 -17.66 -5.55
CA TRP A 176 -2.72 -17.61 -6.95
C TRP A 176 -1.25 -18.02 -7.12
N ASP A 177 -0.87 -18.36 -8.36
CA ASP A 177 0.54 -18.57 -8.67
C ASP A 177 1.35 -17.29 -8.39
N PRO A 178 2.38 -17.33 -7.50
CA PRO A 178 3.20 -16.16 -7.17
C PRO A 178 4.13 -15.73 -8.31
N VAL A 179 4.45 -16.62 -9.26
CA VAL A 179 5.43 -16.37 -10.34
C VAL A 179 5.11 -15.12 -11.17
N PRO A 180 3.87 -14.90 -11.68
CA PRO A 180 3.53 -13.69 -12.43
C PRO A 180 3.79 -12.41 -11.63
N PHE A 181 3.53 -12.41 -10.32
CA PHE A 181 3.73 -11.25 -9.47
C PHE A 181 5.22 -10.98 -9.23
N VAL A 182 6.05 -12.02 -9.07
CA VAL A 182 7.52 -11.87 -8.96
C VAL A 182 8.08 -11.27 -10.24
N ILE A 183 7.65 -11.78 -11.41
CA ILE A 183 8.07 -11.24 -12.70
C ILE A 183 7.64 -9.77 -12.84
N ALA A 184 6.38 -9.44 -12.52
CA ALA A 184 5.86 -8.08 -12.59
C ALA A 184 6.65 -7.13 -11.66
N ALA A 185 6.98 -7.57 -10.45
CA ALA A 185 7.81 -6.80 -9.52
C ALA A 185 9.21 -6.53 -10.07
N ALA A 186 9.88 -7.57 -10.58
CA ALA A 186 11.22 -7.45 -11.15
C ALA A 186 11.23 -6.50 -12.37
N VAL A 187 10.29 -6.66 -13.30
CA VAL A 187 10.15 -5.80 -14.48
C VAL A 187 9.90 -4.34 -14.07
N ALA A 188 8.99 -4.10 -13.13
CA ALA A 188 8.67 -2.76 -12.67
C ALA A 188 9.88 -2.06 -12.04
N VAL A 189 10.65 -2.76 -11.21
CA VAL A 189 11.87 -2.23 -10.59
C VAL A 189 12.93 -1.93 -11.65
N VAL A 190 13.19 -2.85 -12.59
CA VAL A 190 14.16 -2.65 -13.67
C VAL A 190 13.79 -1.44 -14.52
N LEU A 191 12.53 -1.32 -14.92
CA LEU A 191 12.05 -0.17 -15.69
C LEU A 191 12.19 1.14 -14.92
N ALA A 192 11.89 1.16 -13.63
CA ALA A 192 12.07 2.34 -12.78
C ALA A 192 13.56 2.76 -12.70
N VAL A 193 14.47 1.80 -12.50
CA VAL A 193 15.91 2.05 -12.46
C VAL A 193 16.44 2.57 -13.81
N VAL A 194 16.04 1.95 -14.92
CA VAL A 194 16.41 2.40 -16.27
C VAL A 194 15.90 3.82 -16.53
N LEU A 195 14.66 4.10 -16.18
CA LEU A 195 14.06 5.42 -16.34
C LEU A 195 14.80 6.48 -15.53
N GLU A 196 15.16 6.19 -14.28
CA GLU A 196 15.92 7.08 -13.42
C GLU A 196 17.35 7.29 -13.96
N ALA A 197 18.03 6.23 -14.39
CA ALA A 197 19.36 6.34 -15.01
C ALA A 197 19.33 7.19 -16.29
N TRP A 198 18.27 7.06 -17.10
CA TRP A 198 18.09 7.85 -18.31
C TRP A 198 17.81 9.33 -18.02
N THR A 199 17.02 9.62 -16.98
CA THR A 199 16.76 11.01 -16.55
C THR A 199 18.01 11.70 -16.04
N ARG A 200 18.90 10.97 -15.36
CA ARG A 200 20.18 11.52 -14.85
C ARG A 200 21.19 11.85 -15.96
N ARG A 201 21.17 11.11 -17.06
CA ARG A 201 22.15 11.31 -18.18
C ARG A 201 21.86 12.54 -19.05
N ARG A 202 20.62 13.08 -19.05
CA ARG A 202 20.23 14.20 -19.92
C ARG A 202 20.79 15.60 -19.58
N PRO A 203 21.11 15.99 -18.34
CA PRO A 203 21.61 17.35 -18.07
C PRO A 203 22.95 17.66 -18.73
N LEU A 204 23.75 16.68 -19.08
CA LEU A 204 25.07 16.88 -19.67
C LEU A 204 25.02 17.43 -21.11
N TRP A 205 24.04 17.02 -21.90
CA TRP A 205 23.88 17.46 -23.29
C TRP A 205 23.32 18.88 -23.42
N ARG A 206 22.48 19.33 -22.48
CA ARG A 206 21.97 20.71 -22.50
C ARG A 206 23.03 21.73 -22.14
N ARG A 207 23.92 21.42 -21.21
CA ARG A 207 25.04 22.34 -20.87
C ARG A 207 26.08 22.48 -22.00
N ALA A 208 26.29 21.44 -22.79
CA ALA A 208 27.17 21.47 -23.93
C ALA A 208 26.58 22.20 -25.15
N ALA A 209 25.27 22.42 -25.20
CA ALA A 209 24.61 23.17 -26.28
C ALA A 209 24.45 24.67 -25.97
N GLU A 210 24.67 25.09 -24.71
CA GLU A 210 24.57 26.48 -24.24
C GLU A 210 25.96 27.12 -24.04
N SER A 211 27.06 26.34 -24.20
CA SER A 211 28.44 26.79 -24.22
C SER A 211 28.98 26.94 -25.65
#